data_57fdbad82e4dcbfded30c8c5f3476bdf
#
_entry.id   57fdbad82e4dcbfded30c8c5f3476bdf
#
_cell.length_a   1.000
_cell.length_b   1.000
_cell.length_c   1.000
_cell.angle_alpha   90.00
_cell.angle_beta   90.00
_cell.angle_gamma   90.00
#
_symmetry.space_group_name_H-M   'P 1'
#
loop_
_entity.id
_entity.type
_entity.pdbx_description
1 polymer ?
#
loop_
_entity_poly.entity_id
_entity_poly.type
_entity_poly.pdbx_seq_one_letter_code
_entity_poly.pdbx_strand_id
1 'polypeptide(L)'
;MSDSLSVNDLEKMQNELELFEEITLVKLDLRNCSYIQSNVVSEIIDLKKELSRKNARLVLTNVHEAVMQLMEISNLINFIDIEKDFSSYSVNELTEFFLDPENCDSASDYIAKNYNETFKQKMTELLYNTDPILKEYAILTVGKAFDRSLLPTIRENLDDDVGNVNKAAILTLGWLYDVESKDRIYPFLKSPFIDVAESAAATIALLSDENDSTRLKEYLKTPDDRLKRITIRALSLINDDKSYGYLKDMLTNGTNEFIKIVLTKAISFYNYPETADILLGLLRDESLKVREEAASALIRIKAKDKINKILMMIQKENGWFAYYATKAIGGICDSETCTNFLVNAYDKASGNVKIAIIQAVGNIGVDCSDFLSNHLGDENEDIRREALVSLSKLNQNRATPAAKDILLNDSNPEVRLKAAEILIEAKPSGYRRFLEKTYKRETSEKVKEKILDAIEKL
;
A
#
# COMPACT_ATOMS: atom_id res chain seq x y z
N MET A 1 -37.66 -17.32 16.61
CA MET A 1 -36.65 -16.91 17.60
C MET A 1 -36.92 -15.45 17.92
N SER A 2 -36.77 -15.03 19.18
CA SER A 2 -37.04 -13.64 19.59
C SER A 2 -36.09 -12.68 18.86
N ASP A 3 -36.61 -11.51 18.44
CA ASP A 3 -35.82 -10.44 17.79
C ASP A 3 -34.75 -9.79 18.71
N SER A 4 -34.46 -10.44 19.86
CA SER A 4 -33.52 -9.97 20.87
C SER A 4 -32.78 -11.13 21.53
N LEU A 5 -31.47 -10.93 21.72
CA LEU A 5 -30.63 -11.81 22.54
C LEU A 5 -30.86 -11.46 24.02
N SER A 6 -31.03 -12.49 24.88
CA SER A 6 -31.20 -12.30 26.33
C SER A 6 -30.00 -12.86 27.10
N VAL A 7 -29.85 -12.43 28.37
CA VAL A 7 -28.86 -13.00 29.31
C VAL A 7 -29.03 -14.51 29.48
N ASN A 8 -30.28 -14.97 29.57
CA ASN A 8 -30.59 -16.41 29.72
C ASN A 8 -30.15 -17.24 28.50
N ASP A 9 -30.12 -16.64 27.28
CA ASP A 9 -29.61 -17.32 26.08
C ASP A 9 -28.08 -17.47 26.16
N LEU A 10 -27.38 -16.44 26.67
CA LEU A 10 -25.94 -16.49 26.88
C LEU A 10 -25.55 -17.46 27.99
N GLU A 11 -26.29 -17.49 29.11
CA GLU A 11 -26.08 -18.47 30.19
C GLU A 11 -26.27 -19.91 29.71
N LYS A 12 -27.29 -20.19 28.90
CA LYS A 12 -27.47 -21.51 28.27
C LYS A 12 -26.30 -21.89 27.38
N MET A 13 -25.82 -20.95 26.57
CA MET A 13 -24.67 -21.15 25.69
C MET A 13 -23.39 -21.41 26.50
N GLN A 14 -23.17 -20.69 27.60
CA GLN A 14 -22.03 -20.93 28.50
C GLN A 14 -22.07 -22.35 29.09
N ASN A 15 -23.23 -22.78 29.55
CA ASN A 15 -23.40 -24.14 30.06
C ASN A 15 -23.16 -25.23 28.98
N GLU A 16 -23.54 -24.95 27.72
CA GLU A 16 -23.24 -25.86 26.61
C GLU A 16 -21.74 -25.87 26.27
N LEU A 17 -21.07 -24.72 26.34
CA LEU A 17 -19.63 -24.62 26.08
C LEU A 17 -18.79 -25.37 27.13
N GLU A 18 -19.28 -25.53 28.36
CA GLU A 18 -18.61 -26.32 29.39
C GLU A 18 -18.56 -27.83 29.08
N LEU A 19 -19.42 -28.32 28.17
CA LEU A 19 -19.44 -29.71 27.73
C LEU A 19 -18.31 -30.08 26.74
N PHE A 20 -17.59 -29.10 26.21
CA PHE A 20 -16.52 -29.33 25.25
C PHE A 20 -15.13 -29.26 25.92
N GLU A 21 -14.29 -30.25 25.66
CA GLU A 21 -12.95 -30.35 26.25
C GLU A 21 -11.96 -29.31 25.66
N GLU A 22 -12.08 -28.99 24.35
CA GLU A 22 -11.26 -28.00 23.68
C GLU A 22 -12.10 -27.09 22.78
N ILE A 23 -12.09 -25.79 23.05
CA ILE A 23 -12.74 -24.77 22.24
C ILE A 23 -11.67 -23.78 21.80
N THR A 24 -11.55 -23.53 20.49
CA THR A 24 -10.64 -22.53 19.93
C THR A 24 -11.37 -21.30 19.39
N LEU A 25 -12.62 -21.46 18.98
CA LEU A 25 -13.45 -20.41 18.37
C LEU A 25 -14.93 -20.61 18.75
N VAL A 26 -15.56 -19.52 19.18
CA VAL A 26 -17.00 -19.41 19.36
C VAL A 26 -17.53 -18.34 18.45
N LYS A 27 -18.49 -18.68 17.59
CA LYS A 27 -19.21 -17.73 16.74
C LYS A 27 -20.60 -17.50 17.26
N LEU A 28 -20.97 -16.26 17.54
CA LEU A 28 -22.31 -15.85 17.96
C LEU A 28 -22.99 -15.12 16.79
N ASP A 29 -23.95 -15.80 16.16
CA ASP A 29 -24.71 -15.24 15.03
C ASP A 29 -25.84 -14.33 15.54
N LEU A 30 -25.75 -13.04 15.21
CA LEU A 30 -26.69 -12.00 15.63
C LEU A 30 -27.60 -11.52 14.48
N ARG A 31 -27.73 -12.28 13.38
CA ARG A 31 -28.54 -11.91 12.21
C ARG A 31 -29.99 -11.55 12.57
N ASN A 32 -30.61 -12.31 13.42
CA ASN A 32 -32.00 -12.13 13.84
C ASN A 32 -32.13 -11.26 15.09
N CYS A 33 -31.07 -10.61 15.54
CA CYS A 33 -31.05 -9.81 16.75
C CYS A 33 -31.04 -8.33 16.38
N SER A 34 -32.20 -7.69 16.33
CA SER A 34 -32.37 -6.28 16.02
C SER A 34 -32.14 -5.35 17.22
N TYR A 35 -32.07 -5.90 18.43
CA TYR A 35 -31.89 -5.15 19.68
C TYR A 35 -31.14 -5.98 20.73
N ILE A 36 -30.16 -5.32 21.38
CA ILE A 36 -29.43 -5.88 22.54
C ILE A 36 -29.57 -4.91 23.73
N GLN A 37 -29.90 -5.46 24.90
CA GLN A 37 -29.92 -4.69 26.15
C GLN A 37 -28.49 -4.50 26.69
N SER A 38 -28.28 -3.43 27.47
CA SER A 38 -26.96 -3.10 28.02
C SER A 38 -26.38 -4.21 28.93
N ASN A 39 -27.22 -4.95 29.63
CA ASN A 39 -26.80 -6.09 30.46
C ASN A 39 -26.29 -7.25 29.59
N VAL A 40 -26.90 -7.50 28.43
CA VAL A 40 -26.45 -8.53 27.47
C VAL A 40 -25.09 -8.17 26.89
N VAL A 41 -24.84 -6.88 26.61
CA VAL A 41 -23.55 -6.41 26.19
C VAL A 41 -22.46 -6.71 27.22
N SER A 42 -22.74 -6.49 28.49
CA SER A 42 -21.82 -6.82 29.58
C SER A 42 -21.50 -8.30 29.66
N GLU A 43 -22.51 -9.16 29.50
CA GLU A 43 -22.34 -10.63 29.48
C GLU A 43 -21.49 -11.09 28.25
N ILE A 44 -21.68 -10.49 27.09
CA ILE A 44 -20.83 -10.78 25.89
C ILE A 44 -19.36 -10.44 26.18
N ILE A 45 -19.09 -9.32 26.84
CA ILE A 45 -17.73 -8.91 27.23
C ILE A 45 -17.14 -9.93 28.22
N ASP A 46 -17.90 -10.35 29.19
CA ASP A 46 -17.43 -11.29 30.21
C ASP A 46 -17.25 -12.70 29.62
N LEU A 47 -18.12 -13.15 28.73
CA LEU A 47 -17.91 -14.33 27.90
C LEU A 47 -16.63 -14.29 27.11
N LYS A 48 -16.34 -13.14 26.44
CA LYS A 48 -15.07 -12.96 25.71
C LYS A 48 -13.87 -13.11 26.63
N LYS A 49 -13.89 -12.50 27.82
CA LYS A 49 -12.79 -12.60 28.80
C LYS A 49 -12.59 -14.04 29.26
N GLU A 50 -13.66 -14.76 29.49
CA GLU A 50 -13.61 -16.17 29.89
C GLU A 50 -13.01 -17.05 28.80
N LEU A 51 -13.49 -16.91 27.55
CA LEU A 51 -12.97 -17.64 26.41
C LEU A 51 -11.51 -17.32 26.15
N SER A 52 -11.09 -16.05 26.29
CA SER A 52 -9.69 -15.64 26.14
C SER A 52 -8.78 -16.30 27.19
N ARG A 53 -9.25 -16.53 28.42
CA ARG A 53 -8.50 -17.29 29.45
C ARG A 53 -8.32 -18.76 29.07
N LYS A 54 -9.25 -19.31 28.27
CA LYS A 54 -9.19 -20.67 27.73
C LYS A 54 -8.49 -20.76 26.38
N ASN A 55 -7.83 -19.68 25.92
CA ASN A 55 -7.21 -19.52 24.58
C ASN A 55 -8.22 -19.67 23.43
N ALA A 56 -9.49 -19.39 23.66
CA ALA A 56 -10.55 -19.38 22.64
C ALA A 56 -10.90 -17.95 22.23
N ARG A 57 -11.29 -17.78 20.95
CA ARG A 57 -11.79 -16.51 20.42
C ARG A 57 -13.31 -16.47 20.43
N LEU A 58 -13.89 -15.30 20.77
CA LEU A 58 -15.29 -14.98 20.50
C LEU A 58 -15.37 -14.08 19.29
N VAL A 59 -16.19 -14.46 18.32
CA VAL A 59 -16.49 -13.67 17.12
C VAL A 59 -18.00 -13.48 17.03
N LEU A 60 -18.43 -12.23 16.88
CA LEU A 60 -19.84 -11.94 16.56
C LEU A 60 -20.00 -11.98 15.04
N THR A 61 -21.01 -12.71 14.58
CA THR A 61 -21.26 -12.82 13.13
C THR A 61 -22.62 -12.22 12.75
N ASN A 62 -22.71 -11.67 11.55
CA ASN A 62 -23.94 -11.14 10.96
C ASN A 62 -24.66 -10.13 11.86
N VAL A 63 -23.93 -9.26 12.52
CA VAL A 63 -24.49 -8.26 13.46
C VAL A 63 -25.45 -7.34 12.72
N HIS A 64 -26.69 -7.24 13.21
CA HIS A 64 -27.70 -6.35 12.65
C HIS A 64 -27.27 -4.88 12.78
N GLU A 65 -27.60 -4.04 11.79
CA GLU A 65 -27.18 -2.63 11.73
C GLU A 65 -27.49 -1.84 13.01
N ALA A 66 -28.68 -2.01 13.58
CA ALA A 66 -29.06 -1.33 14.81
C ALA A 66 -28.19 -1.74 16.02
N VAL A 67 -27.74 -2.99 16.07
CA VAL A 67 -26.82 -3.50 17.09
C VAL A 67 -25.40 -3.01 16.82
N MET A 68 -24.99 -2.94 15.55
CA MET A 68 -23.70 -2.39 15.15
C MET A 68 -23.55 -0.93 15.61
N GLN A 69 -24.54 -0.07 15.33
CA GLN A 69 -24.55 1.33 15.77
C GLN A 69 -24.42 1.46 17.30
N LEU A 70 -25.09 0.57 18.06
CA LEU A 70 -24.98 0.56 19.52
C LEU A 70 -23.56 0.17 19.97
N MET A 71 -22.94 -0.79 19.29
CA MET A 71 -21.55 -1.23 19.56
C MET A 71 -20.52 -0.16 19.20
N GLU A 72 -20.75 0.63 18.16
CA GLU A 72 -19.94 1.79 17.79
C GLU A 72 -20.02 2.89 18.85
N ILE A 73 -21.23 3.31 19.22
CA ILE A 73 -21.47 4.35 20.25
C ILE A 73 -20.83 3.95 21.59
N SER A 74 -20.87 2.67 21.94
CA SER A 74 -20.27 2.13 23.17
C SER A 74 -18.79 1.81 23.04
N ASN A 75 -18.17 2.04 21.87
CA ASN A 75 -16.78 1.73 21.55
C ASN A 75 -16.41 0.23 21.69
N LEU A 76 -17.38 -0.66 21.57
CA LEU A 76 -17.20 -2.12 21.74
C LEU A 76 -16.62 -2.79 20.50
N ILE A 77 -16.77 -2.19 19.33
CA ILE A 77 -16.18 -2.68 18.07
C ILE A 77 -14.65 -2.84 18.13
N ASN A 78 -13.98 -2.10 19.01
CA ASN A 78 -12.54 -2.20 19.23
C ASN A 78 -12.15 -3.38 20.15
N PHE A 79 -13.13 -4.00 20.80
CA PHE A 79 -12.89 -5.07 21.78
C PHE A 79 -13.35 -6.43 21.31
N ILE A 80 -14.30 -6.53 20.36
CA ILE A 80 -14.90 -7.80 19.94
C ILE A 80 -14.73 -7.93 18.43
N ASP A 81 -14.23 -9.07 17.97
CA ASP A 81 -14.10 -9.38 16.56
C ASP A 81 -15.49 -9.55 15.93
N ILE A 82 -15.77 -8.82 14.86
CA ILE A 82 -17.04 -8.89 14.13
C ILE A 82 -16.71 -9.36 12.70
N GLU A 83 -17.39 -10.43 12.27
CA GLU A 83 -17.20 -11.02 10.94
C GLU A 83 -18.56 -11.27 10.27
N LYS A 84 -18.60 -11.24 8.94
CA LYS A 84 -19.74 -11.71 8.17
C LYS A 84 -19.60 -13.21 7.93
N ASP A 85 -20.56 -14.00 8.37
CA ASP A 85 -20.59 -15.46 8.13
C ASP A 85 -21.51 -15.79 6.94
N PHE A 86 -20.90 -15.85 5.78
CA PHE A 86 -21.62 -16.12 4.53
C PHE A 86 -22.21 -17.55 4.43
N SER A 87 -21.77 -18.49 5.28
CA SER A 87 -22.23 -19.90 5.22
C SER A 87 -23.73 -20.07 5.48
N SER A 88 -24.32 -19.09 6.13
CA SER A 88 -25.72 -19.12 6.56
C SER A 88 -26.69 -18.44 5.60
N TYR A 89 -26.19 -17.87 4.47
CA TYR A 89 -26.99 -17.17 3.47
C TYR A 89 -27.30 -18.09 2.28
N SER A 90 -28.49 -17.93 1.70
CA SER A 90 -28.83 -18.56 0.43
C SER A 90 -28.03 -17.97 -0.73
N VAL A 91 -28.02 -18.67 -1.87
CA VAL A 91 -27.31 -18.19 -3.07
C VAL A 91 -27.82 -16.83 -3.53
N ASN A 92 -29.13 -16.58 -3.45
CA ASN A 92 -29.69 -15.28 -3.84
C ASN A 92 -29.26 -14.16 -2.89
N GLU A 93 -29.33 -14.37 -1.58
CA GLU A 93 -28.87 -13.40 -0.60
C GLU A 93 -27.36 -13.11 -0.76
N LEU A 94 -26.56 -14.15 -1.04
CA LEU A 94 -25.12 -13.97 -1.28
C LEU A 94 -24.84 -13.09 -2.52
N THR A 95 -25.65 -13.22 -3.56
CA THR A 95 -25.49 -12.38 -4.77
C THR A 95 -26.06 -10.97 -4.61
N GLU A 96 -26.98 -10.73 -3.65
CA GLU A 96 -27.42 -9.38 -3.28
C GLU A 96 -26.28 -8.57 -2.65
N PHE A 97 -25.35 -9.22 -1.92
CA PHE A 97 -24.16 -8.55 -1.40
C PHE A 97 -23.23 -7.99 -2.50
N PHE A 98 -23.37 -8.37 -3.76
CA PHE A 98 -22.63 -7.73 -4.84
C PHE A 98 -22.97 -6.24 -4.98
N LEU A 99 -24.16 -5.82 -4.53
CA LEU A 99 -24.59 -4.42 -4.50
C LEU A 99 -24.15 -3.67 -3.23
N ASP A 100 -23.55 -4.37 -2.27
CA ASP A 100 -23.09 -3.80 -1.01
C ASP A 100 -21.58 -3.53 -1.06
N PRO A 101 -21.13 -2.26 -1.12
CA PRO A 101 -19.71 -1.90 -1.26
C PRO A 101 -18.80 -2.47 -0.16
N GLU A 102 -19.34 -2.76 1.04
CA GLU A 102 -18.57 -3.27 2.17
C GLU A 102 -18.40 -4.80 2.12
N ASN A 103 -19.33 -5.51 1.47
CA ASN A 103 -19.37 -6.97 1.50
C ASN A 103 -19.22 -7.64 0.13
N CYS A 104 -19.24 -6.89 -0.97
CA CYS A 104 -19.23 -7.43 -2.34
C CYS A 104 -18.03 -8.34 -2.63
N ASP A 105 -16.82 -7.90 -2.29
CA ASP A 105 -15.61 -8.71 -2.49
C ASP A 105 -15.60 -9.97 -1.62
N SER A 106 -16.00 -9.84 -0.36
CA SER A 106 -16.04 -10.95 0.58
C SER A 106 -17.09 -12.00 0.18
N ALA A 107 -18.24 -11.58 -0.32
CA ALA A 107 -19.27 -12.48 -0.85
C ALA A 107 -18.79 -13.19 -2.12
N SER A 108 -18.15 -12.46 -3.04
CA SER A 108 -17.53 -13.04 -4.23
C SER A 108 -16.48 -14.09 -3.89
N ASP A 109 -15.60 -13.81 -2.92
CA ASP A 109 -14.57 -14.74 -2.45
C ASP A 109 -15.16 -15.98 -1.79
N TYR A 110 -16.24 -15.80 -0.98
CA TYR A 110 -16.94 -16.92 -0.36
C TYR A 110 -17.57 -17.83 -1.42
N ILE A 111 -18.28 -17.26 -2.40
CA ILE A 111 -18.90 -18.01 -3.50
C ILE A 111 -17.83 -18.77 -4.29
N ALA A 112 -16.73 -18.10 -4.63
CA ALA A 112 -15.64 -18.73 -5.39
C ALA A 112 -15.00 -19.91 -4.67
N LYS A 113 -14.78 -19.79 -3.34
CA LYS A 113 -14.25 -20.88 -2.51
C LYS A 113 -15.20 -22.09 -2.38
N ASN A 114 -16.51 -21.84 -2.42
CA ASN A 114 -17.54 -22.87 -2.24
C ASN A 114 -18.25 -23.18 -3.56
N TYR A 115 -17.60 -22.88 -4.70
CA TYR A 115 -18.20 -22.96 -6.03
C TYR A 115 -18.71 -24.37 -6.35
N ASN A 116 -19.97 -24.46 -6.75
CA ASN A 116 -20.65 -25.68 -7.10
C ASN A 116 -21.68 -25.42 -8.22
N GLU A 117 -22.43 -26.42 -8.62
CA GLU A 117 -23.38 -26.31 -9.73
C GLU A 117 -24.47 -25.25 -9.46
N THR A 118 -24.93 -25.09 -8.23
CA THR A 118 -25.93 -24.08 -7.86
C THR A 118 -25.37 -22.65 -8.02
N PHE A 119 -24.16 -22.42 -7.53
CA PHE A 119 -23.47 -21.15 -7.74
C PHE A 119 -23.17 -20.89 -9.22
N LYS A 120 -22.73 -21.91 -9.95
CA LYS A 120 -22.50 -21.82 -11.39
C LYS A 120 -23.74 -21.40 -12.16
N GLN A 121 -24.89 -22.02 -11.89
CA GLN A 121 -26.16 -21.64 -12.51
C GLN A 121 -26.49 -20.17 -12.21
N LYS A 122 -26.35 -19.73 -10.96
CA LYS A 122 -26.60 -18.33 -10.58
C LYS A 122 -25.63 -17.37 -11.24
N MET A 123 -24.33 -17.68 -11.27
CA MET A 123 -23.36 -16.85 -11.98
C MET A 123 -23.68 -16.76 -13.47
N THR A 124 -24.04 -17.88 -14.10
CA THR A 124 -24.46 -17.88 -15.51
C THR A 124 -25.65 -16.96 -15.78
N GLU A 125 -26.65 -16.95 -14.90
CA GLU A 125 -27.78 -16.01 -14.97
C GLU A 125 -27.30 -14.55 -14.87
N LEU A 126 -26.43 -14.26 -13.90
CA LEU A 126 -25.96 -12.91 -13.64
C LEU A 126 -25.01 -12.37 -14.74
N LEU A 127 -24.31 -13.23 -15.49
CA LEU A 127 -23.50 -12.83 -16.63
C LEU A 127 -24.32 -12.14 -17.74
N TYR A 128 -25.63 -12.37 -17.81
CA TYR A 128 -26.56 -11.72 -18.72
C TYR A 128 -27.45 -10.67 -18.05
N ASN A 129 -27.18 -10.32 -16.78
CA ASN A 129 -27.97 -9.34 -16.06
C ASN A 129 -27.83 -7.94 -16.67
N THR A 130 -28.87 -7.11 -16.54
CA THR A 130 -28.85 -5.72 -16.99
C THR A 130 -28.16 -4.79 -16.00
N ASP A 131 -28.07 -5.17 -14.72
CA ASP A 131 -27.33 -4.42 -13.72
C ASP A 131 -25.81 -4.68 -13.88
N PRO A 132 -25.03 -3.64 -14.18
CA PRO A 132 -23.61 -3.80 -14.45
C PRO A 132 -22.79 -4.23 -13.24
N ILE A 133 -23.23 -3.92 -12.02
CA ILE A 133 -22.52 -4.31 -10.78
C ILE A 133 -22.69 -5.82 -10.56
N LEU A 134 -23.91 -6.32 -10.69
CA LEU A 134 -24.17 -7.76 -10.58
C LEU A 134 -23.40 -8.55 -11.63
N LYS A 135 -23.36 -8.04 -12.88
CA LYS A 135 -22.60 -8.63 -13.98
C LYS A 135 -21.11 -8.62 -13.71
N GLU A 136 -20.55 -7.49 -13.27
CA GLU A 136 -19.12 -7.34 -12.90
C GLU A 136 -18.71 -8.39 -11.86
N TYR A 137 -19.44 -8.47 -10.74
CA TYR A 137 -19.10 -9.40 -9.67
C TYR A 137 -19.32 -10.86 -10.04
N ALA A 138 -20.31 -11.17 -10.89
CA ALA A 138 -20.47 -12.51 -11.43
C ALA A 138 -19.25 -12.93 -12.27
N ILE A 139 -18.77 -12.06 -13.16
CA ILE A 139 -17.59 -12.30 -13.99
C ILE A 139 -16.35 -12.54 -13.09
N LEU A 140 -16.11 -11.65 -12.12
CA LEU A 140 -14.98 -11.78 -11.20
C LEU A 140 -15.06 -13.05 -10.37
N THR A 141 -16.25 -13.42 -9.89
CA THR A 141 -16.48 -14.64 -9.11
C THR A 141 -16.16 -15.89 -9.91
N VAL A 142 -16.57 -15.95 -11.18
CA VAL A 142 -16.24 -17.05 -12.09
C VAL A 142 -14.73 -17.15 -12.31
N GLY A 143 -14.05 -16.00 -12.44
CA GLY A 143 -12.59 -15.93 -12.55
C GLY A 143 -11.88 -16.47 -11.30
N LYS A 144 -12.30 -16.03 -10.12
CA LYS A 144 -11.78 -16.48 -8.81
C LYS A 144 -12.05 -17.99 -8.58
N ALA A 145 -13.17 -18.51 -9.08
CA ALA A 145 -13.51 -19.93 -9.02
C ALA A 145 -12.79 -20.79 -10.07
N PHE A 146 -12.06 -20.18 -11.00
CA PHE A 146 -11.39 -20.85 -12.12
C PHE A 146 -12.31 -21.69 -13.01
N ASP A 147 -13.59 -21.29 -13.17
CA ASP A 147 -14.53 -22.00 -14.04
C ASP A 147 -14.36 -21.63 -15.52
N ARG A 148 -13.54 -22.39 -16.21
CA ARG A 148 -13.30 -22.22 -17.66
C ARG A 148 -14.50 -22.58 -18.56
N SER A 149 -15.52 -23.24 -18.03
CA SER A 149 -16.68 -23.64 -18.84
C SER A 149 -17.51 -22.44 -19.32
N LEU A 150 -17.39 -21.28 -18.62
CA LEU A 150 -18.09 -20.04 -18.93
C LEU A 150 -17.25 -19.06 -19.77
N LEU A 151 -16.07 -19.47 -20.26
CA LEU A 151 -15.25 -18.63 -21.15
C LEU A 151 -16.00 -18.02 -22.34
N PRO A 152 -16.86 -18.75 -23.08
CA PRO A 152 -17.60 -18.15 -24.19
C PRO A 152 -18.43 -16.93 -23.76
N THR A 153 -19.17 -17.05 -22.67
CA THR A 153 -20.01 -15.96 -22.14
C THR A 153 -19.16 -14.80 -21.60
N ILE A 154 -18.03 -15.08 -20.94
CA ILE A 154 -17.13 -14.02 -20.48
C ILE A 154 -16.53 -13.26 -21.66
N ARG A 155 -16.20 -13.94 -22.75
CA ARG A 155 -15.73 -13.29 -23.99
C ARG A 155 -16.77 -12.34 -24.59
N GLU A 156 -18.08 -12.66 -24.51
CA GLU A 156 -19.16 -11.77 -24.96
C GLU A 156 -19.19 -10.47 -24.14
N ASN A 157 -18.88 -10.53 -22.83
CA ASN A 157 -18.84 -9.36 -21.96
C ASN A 157 -17.65 -8.40 -22.23
N LEU A 158 -16.71 -8.73 -23.12
CA LEU A 158 -15.76 -7.75 -23.67
C LEU A 158 -16.44 -6.66 -24.51
N ASP A 159 -17.59 -6.93 -25.08
CA ASP A 159 -18.34 -5.99 -25.93
C ASP A 159 -19.42 -5.22 -25.13
N ASP A 160 -19.42 -5.29 -23.81
CA ASP A 160 -20.36 -4.56 -22.95
C ASP A 160 -20.09 -3.04 -23.01
N ASP A 161 -21.15 -2.23 -22.94
CA ASP A 161 -21.04 -0.78 -22.97
C ASP A 161 -20.46 -0.17 -21.68
N VAL A 162 -20.40 -0.95 -20.59
CA VAL A 162 -19.93 -0.50 -19.27
C VAL A 162 -18.47 -0.88 -19.04
N GLY A 163 -17.61 0.12 -18.83
CA GLY A 163 -16.18 -0.07 -18.67
C GLY A 163 -15.79 -1.04 -17.54
N ASN A 164 -16.51 -1.04 -16.42
CA ASN A 164 -16.24 -1.98 -15.32
C ASN A 164 -16.50 -3.43 -15.71
N VAL A 165 -17.53 -3.68 -16.51
CA VAL A 165 -17.83 -5.02 -17.05
C VAL A 165 -16.72 -5.48 -17.99
N ASN A 166 -16.27 -4.60 -18.91
CA ASN A 166 -15.12 -4.92 -19.77
C ASN A 166 -13.87 -5.23 -18.95
N LYS A 167 -13.58 -4.42 -17.92
CA LYS A 167 -12.44 -4.62 -17.01
C LYS A 167 -12.50 -5.98 -16.32
N ALA A 168 -13.66 -6.32 -15.76
CA ALA A 168 -13.88 -7.61 -15.11
C ALA A 168 -13.68 -8.78 -16.09
N ALA A 169 -14.20 -8.66 -17.32
CA ALA A 169 -14.02 -9.66 -18.38
C ALA A 169 -12.54 -9.81 -18.75
N ILE A 170 -11.82 -8.70 -18.98
CA ILE A 170 -10.39 -8.70 -19.30
C ILE A 170 -9.58 -9.40 -18.23
N LEU A 171 -9.79 -9.04 -16.95
CA LEU A 171 -9.07 -9.64 -15.81
C LEU A 171 -9.36 -11.14 -15.70
N THR A 172 -10.64 -11.53 -15.81
CA THR A 172 -11.07 -12.92 -15.70
C THR A 172 -10.50 -13.78 -16.82
N LEU A 173 -10.50 -13.29 -18.06
CA LEU A 173 -9.87 -13.98 -19.19
C LEU A 173 -8.37 -14.19 -18.97
N GLY A 174 -7.70 -13.22 -18.35
CA GLY A 174 -6.31 -13.36 -17.93
C GLY A 174 -6.12 -14.45 -16.86
N TRP A 175 -6.89 -14.42 -15.78
CA TRP A 175 -6.82 -15.42 -14.70
C TRP A 175 -7.12 -16.84 -15.19
N LEU A 176 -8.04 -16.97 -16.15
CA LEU A 176 -8.39 -18.25 -16.77
C LEU A 176 -7.42 -18.67 -17.89
N TYR A 177 -6.34 -17.91 -18.14
CA TYR A 177 -5.36 -18.18 -19.22
C TYR A 177 -6.02 -18.39 -20.58
N ASP A 178 -6.93 -17.47 -20.95
CA ASP A 178 -7.65 -17.54 -22.24
C ASP A 178 -6.89 -16.83 -23.37
N VAL A 179 -5.91 -17.53 -23.92
CA VAL A 179 -5.04 -17.01 -25.00
C VAL A 179 -5.84 -16.61 -26.26
N GLU A 180 -6.96 -17.26 -26.54
CA GLU A 180 -7.82 -16.97 -27.69
C GLU A 180 -8.43 -15.56 -27.64
N SER A 181 -8.66 -15.01 -26.44
CA SER A 181 -9.19 -13.67 -26.25
C SER A 181 -8.16 -12.56 -26.45
N LYS A 182 -6.86 -12.88 -26.50
CA LYS A 182 -5.77 -11.90 -26.49
C LYS A 182 -5.94 -10.82 -27.57
N ASP A 183 -6.28 -11.20 -28.80
CA ASP A 183 -6.48 -10.25 -29.91
C ASP A 183 -7.66 -9.29 -29.68
N ARG A 184 -8.71 -9.75 -29.00
CA ARG A 184 -9.85 -8.91 -28.61
C ARG A 184 -9.52 -7.97 -27.45
N ILE A 185 -8.51 -8.28 -26.65
CA ILE A 185 -8.07 -7.45 -25.51
C ILE A 185 -7.16 -6.30 -25.98
N TYR A 186 -6.35 -6.46 -27.02
CA TYR A 186 -5.45 -5.42 -27.53
C TYR A 186 -6.09 -4.04 -27.77
N PRO A 187 -7.31 -3.91 -28.34
CA PRO A 187 -7.98 -2.62 -28.51
C PRO A 187 -8.18 -1.84 -27.22
N PHE A 188 -8.35 -2.53 -26.08
CA PHE A 188 -8.56 -1.90 -24.76
C PHE A 188 -7.35 -1.17 -24.21
N LEU A 189 -6.13 -1.37 -24.77
CA LEU A 189 -4.98 -0.51 -24.47
C LEU A 189 -5.27 0.97 -24.77
N LYS A 190 -6.19 1.26 -25.70
CA LYS A 190 -6.66 2.60 -26.08
C LYS A 190 -7.91 3.04 -25.34
N SER A 191 -8.41 2.27 -24.38
CA SER A 191 -9.62 2.61 -23.63
C SER A 191 -9.53 4.01 -23.02
N PRO A 192 -10.59 4.84 -23.04
CA PRO A 192 -10.62 6.12 -22.36
C PRO A 192 -10.52 5.98 -20.85
N PHE A 193 -10.89 4.83 -20.29
CA PHE A 193 -10.78 4.52 -18.87
C PHE A 193 -9.41 3.91 -18.57
N ILE A 194 -8.66 4.58 -17.69
CA ILE A 194 -7.27 4.23 -17.41
C ILE A 194 -7.14 2.83 -16.77
N ASP A 195 -8.06 2.47 -15.90
CA ASP A 195 -8.09 1.18 -15.21
C ASP A 195 -8.41 0.01 -16.16
N VAL A 196 -9.26 0.21 -17.16
CA VAL A 196 -9.52 -0.75 -18.24
C VAL A 196 -8.25 -0.95 -19.08
N ALA A 197 -7.59 0.14 -19.47
CA ALA A 197 -6.36 0.08 -20.27
C ALA A 197 -5.20 -0.59 -19.50
N GLU A 198 -5.07 -0.32 -18.19
CA GLU A 198 -4.07 -0.98 -17.33
C GLU A 198 -4.37 -2.47 -17.14
N SER A 199 -5.65 -2.84 -16.99
CA SER A 199 -6.07 -4.25 -16.93
C SER A 199 -5.77 -4.98 -18.22
N ALA A 200 -6.01 -4.34 -19.37
CA ALA A 200 -5.66 -4.90 -20.69
C ALA A 200 -4.14 -5.11 -20.80
N ALA A 201 -3.32 -4.13 -20.39
CA ALA A 201 -1.87 -4.24 -20.40
C ALA A 201 -1.37 -5.40 -19.54
N ALA A 202 -1.92 -5.56 -18.33
CA ALA A 202 -1.57 -6.64 -17.42
C ALA A 202 -1.99 -8.02 -17.97
N THR A 203 -3.18 -8.11 -18.54
CA THR A 203 -3.69 -9.36 -19.12
C THR A 203 -2.94 -9.76 -20.39
N ILE A 204 -2.61 -8.81 -21.27
CA ILE A 204 -1.77 -9.08 -22.44
C ILE A 204 -0.40 -9.61 -22.01
N ALA A 205 0.20 -9.01 -20.98
CA ALA A 205 1.48 -9.48 -20.47
C ALA A 205 1.38 -10.90 -19.86
N LEU A 206 0.31 -11.18 -19.12
CA LEU A 206 0.06 -12.51 -18.55
C LEU A 206 -0.14 -13.60 -19.62
N LEU A 207 -0.80 -13.25 -20.75
CA LEU A 207 -1.09 -14.14 -21.87
C LEU A 207 -0.02 -14.06 -22.98
N SER A 208 1.12 -13.37 -22.73
CA SER A 208 2.09 -13.04 -23.76
C SER A 208 2.81 -14.25 -24.32
N ASP A 209 3.15 -14.15 -25.60
CA ASP A 209 4.05 -15.06 -26.33
C ASP A 209 5.26 -14.29 -26.90
N GLU A 210 6.13 -14.95 -27.63
CA GLU A 210 7.36 -14.37 -28.20
C GLU A 210 7.15 -13.21 -29.20
N ASN A 211 5.91 -12.99 -29.68
CA ASN A 211 5.57 -11.97 -30.67
C ASN A 211 4.99 -10.70 -30.02
N ASP A 212 4.44 -10.80 -28.82
CA ASP A 212 3.72 -9.70 -28.19
C ASP A 212 4.59 -8.47 -27.92
N SER A 213 5.85 -8.65 -27.49
CA SER A 213 6.79 -7.54 -27.31
C SER A 213 7.03 -6.80 -28.63
N THR A 214 7.12 -7.51 -29.76
CA THR A 214 7.28 -6.88 -31.07
C THR A 214 6.01 -6.16 -31.52
N ARG A 215 4.85 -6.72 -31.25
CA ARG A 215 3.54 -6.09 -31.52
C ARG A 215 3.36 -4.81 -30.68
N LEU A 216 3.67 -4.86 -29.39
CA LEU A 216 3.60 -3.71 -28.48
C LEU A 216 4.58 -2.59 -28.87
N LYS A 217 5.74 -2.90 -29.46
CA LYS A 217 6.67 -1.89 -29.97
C LYS A 217 5.99 -0.95 -30.94
N GLU A 218 5.07 -1.43 -31.78
CA GLU A 218 4.37 -0.58 -32.75
C GLU A 218 3.47 0.47 -32.07
N TYR A 219 2.91 0.14 -30.89
CA TYR A 219 2.14 1.07 -30.07
C TYR A 219 3.00 2.19 -29.43
N LEU A 220 4.32 1.99 -29.29
CA LEU A 220 5.23 3.04 -28.81
C LEU A 220 5.42 4.18 -29.85
N LYS A 221 5.13 3.94 -31.11
CA LYS A 221 5.27 4.95 -32.20
C LYS A 221 4.15 6.00 -32.19
N THR A 222 3.12 5.83 -31.35
CA THR A 222 2.01 6.79 -31.22
C THR A 222 2.49 8.15 -30.70
N PRO A 223 1.86 9.28 -31.06
CA PRO A 223 2.06 10.55 -30.38
C PRO A 223 1.38 10.64 -29.02
N ASP A 224 0.44 9.74 -28.70
CA ASP A 224 -0.31 9.71 -27.45
C ASP A 224 0.55 9.17 -26.29
N ASP A 225 0.95 10.06 -25.38
CA ASP A 225 1.76 9.70 -24.23
C ASP A 225 1.05 8.80 -23.23
N ARG A 226 -0.28 8.85 -23.19
CA ARG A 226 -1.06 7.94 -22.35
C ARG A 226 -0.97 6.51 -22.86
N LEU A 227 -1.15 6.30 -24.16
CA LEU A 227 -1.00 4.99 -24.77
C LEU A 227 0.45 4.48 -24.69
N LYS A 228 1.46 5.38 -24.85
CA LYS A 228 2.86 5.03 -24.61
C LYS A 228 3.07 4.51 -23.18
N ARG A 229 2.55 5.22 -22.17
CA ARG A 229 2.66 4.81 -20.77
C ARG A 229 2.08 3.43 -20.52
N ILE A 230 0.88 3.15 -21.03
CA ILE A 230 0.21 1.84 -20.94
C ILE A 230 1.04 0.77 -21.64
N THR A 231 1.55 1.06 -22.83
CA THR A 231 2.40 0.13 -23.60
C THR A 231 3.73 -0.17 -22.88
N ILE A 232 4.39 0.85 -22.33
CA ILE A 232 5.60 0.69 -21.52
C ILE A 232 5.31 -0.22 -20.31
N ARG A 233 4.14 -0.05 -19.66
CA ARG A 233 3.73 -0.93 -18.57
C ARG A 233 3.55 -2.38 -19.03
N ALA A 234 2.87 -2.62 -20.16
CA ALA A 234 2.72 -3.96 -20.71
C ALA A 234 4.08 -4.62 -20.99
N LEU A 235 4.97 -3.90 -21.68
CA LEU A 235 6.33 -4.39 -21.96
C LEU A 235 7.13 -4.69 -20.69
N SER A 236 7.03 -3.82 -19.67
CA SER A 236 7.74 -4.06 -18.40
C SER A 236 7.19 -5.26 -17.61
N LEU A 237 5.94 -5.63 -17.83
CA LEU A 237 5.33 -6.83 -17.23
C LEU A 237 5.69 -8.12 -17.99
N ILE A 238 5.80 -8.06 -19.33
CA ILE A 238 6.32 -9.17 -20.14
C ILE A 238 7.76 -9.52 -19.74
N ASN A 239 8.58 -8.50 -19.50
CA ASN A 239 9.91 -8.60 -18.92
C ASN A 239 10.88 -9.52 -19.70
N ASP A 240 10.82 -9.50 -21.03
CA ASP A 240 11.74 -10.22 -21.93
C ASP A 240 12.87 -9.32 -22.48
N ASP A 241 13.87 -9.92 -23.12
CA ASP A 241 15.03 -9.22 -23.69
C ASP A 241 14.61 -8.18 -24.75
N LYS A 242 13.59 -8.49 -25.57
CA LYS A 242 13.10 -7.59 -26.60
C LYS A 242 12.45 -6.36 -25.96
N SER A 243 11.59 -6.54 -24.96
CA SER A 243 10.96 -5.46 -24.22
C SER A 243 12.00 -4.53 -23.61
N TYR A 244 12.99 -5.09 -22.91
CA TYR A 244 14.09 -4.28 -22.36
C TYR A 244 14.81 -3.48 -23.43
N GLY A 245 15.17 -4.09 -24.55
CA GLY A 245 15.82 -3.43 -25.66
C GLY A 245 15.02 -2.23 -26.19
N TYR A 246 13.70 -2.40 -26.40
CA TYR A 246 12.85 -1.32 -26.88
C TYR A 246 12.72 -0.18 -25.88
N LEU A 247 12.56 -0.48 -24.60
CA LEU A 247 12.44 0.53 -23.54
C LEU A 247 13.78 1.30 -23.36
N LYS A 248 14.90 0.58 -23.36
CA LYS A 248 16.24 1.17 -23.30
C LYS A 248 16.50 2.10 -24.50
N ASP A 249 16.22 1.63 -25.70
CA ASP A 249 16.43 2.41 -26.92
C ASP A 249 15.59 3.71 -26.90
N MET A 250 14.34 3.62 -26.49
CA MET A 250 13.45 4.78 -26.36
C MET A 250 13.96 5.78 -25.31
N LEU A 251 14.50 5.31 -24.20
CA LEU A 251 15.07 6.15 -23.15
C LEU A 251 16.35 6.86 -23.60
N THR A 252 17.21 6.16 -24.34
CA THR A 252 18.52 6.68 -24.78
C THR A 252 18.45 7.57 -26.04
N ASN A 253 17.48 7.31 -26.94
CA ASN A 253 17.29 8.12 -28.15
C ASN A 253 16.54 9.45 -27.92
N GLY A 254 16.12 9.69 -26.69
CA GLY A 254 15.45 10.94 -26.29
C GLY A 254 13.93 10.86 -26.40
N THR A 255 13.28 11.35 -25.36
CA THR A 255 11.83 11.44 -25.25
C THR A 255 11.47 12.60 -24.31
N ASN A 256 10.19 12.95 -24.21
CA ASN A 256 9.77 13.98 -23.27
C ASN A 256 9.94 13.56 -21.81
N GLU A 257 9.93 14.52 -20.90
CA GLU A 257 10.15 14.32 -19.46
C GLU A 257 9.21 13.25 -18.86
N PHE A 258 7.91 13.33 -19.19
CA PHE A 258 6.92 12.40 -18.64
C PHE A 258 7.23 10.96 -19.01
N ILE A 259 7.47 10.69 -20.28
CA ILE A 259 7.78 9.34 -20.76
C ILE A 259 9.17 8.89 -20.26
N LYS A 260 10.13 9.82 -20.13
CA LYS A 260 11.46 9.51 -19.58
C LYS A 260 11.35 8.99 -18.14
N ILE A 261 10.51 9.60 -17.29
CA ILE A 261 10.25 9.13 -15.93
C ILE A 261 9.64 7.71 -15.95
N VAL A 262 8.63 7.48 -16.80
CA VAL A 262 7.98 6.17 -16.92
C VAL A 262 8.98 5.10 -17.37
N LEU A 263 9.82 5.40 -18.35
CA LEU A 263 10.86 4.48 -18.84
C LEU A 263 11.93 4.20 -17.79
N THR A 264 12.38 5.23 -17.07
CA THR A 264 13.36 5.09 -15.96
C THR A 264 12.84 4.12 -14.90
N LYS A 265 11.56 4.24 -14.55
CA LYS A 265 10.90 3.27 -13.66
C LYS A 265 10.81 1.88 -14.30
N ALA A 266 10.37 1.80 -15.55
CA ALA A 266 10.14 0.53 -16.23
C ALA A 266 11.42 -0.30 -16.36
N ILE A 267 12.56 0.28 -16.79
CA ILE A 267 13.82 -0.47 -16.93
C ILE A 267 14.38 -0.99 -15.61
N SER A 268 14.00 -0.40 -14.48
CA SER A 268 14.45 -0.84 -13.15
C SER A 268 13.80 -2.15 -12.68
N PHE A 269 12.84 -2.68 -13.40
CA PHE A 269 12.27 -4.01 -13.12
C PHE A 269 13.02 -5.14 -13.84
N TYR A 270 13.98 -4.79 -14.71
CA TYR A 270 14.80 -5.75 -15.43
C TYR A 270 16.15 -5.93 -14.74
N ASN A 271 16.64 -7.16 -14.72
CA ASN A 271 17.91 -7.50 -14.07
C ASN A 271 19.08 -7.55 -15.07
N TYR A 272 19.32 -6.44 -15.80
CA TYR A 272 20.48 -6.33 -16.70
C TYR A 272 21.59 -5.51 -16.07
N PRO A 273 22.87 -5.91 -16.23
CA PRO A 273 24.02 -5.22 -15.62
C PRO A 273 24.15 -3.77 -16.03
N GLU A 274 23.82 -3.44 -17.30
CA GLU A 274 23.90 -2.06 -17.82
C GLU A 274 22.82 -1.14 -17.29
N THR A 275 21.71 -1.66 -16.72
CA THR A 275 20.63 -0.83 -16.18
C THR A 275 21.15 0.13 -15.14
N ALA A 276 22.01 -0.31 -14.24
CA ALA A 276 22.61 0.54 -13.21
C ALA A 276 23.44 1.69 -13.81
N ASP A 277 24.20 1.44 -14.89
CA ASP A 277 25.00 2.47 -15.56
C ASP A 277 24.12 3.50 -16.28
N ILE A 278 23.03 3.09 -16.91
CA ILE A 278 22.01 3.97 -17.50
C ILE A 278 21.40 4.87 -16.42
N LEU A 279 20.96 4.28 -15.31
CA LEU A 279 20.36 5.03 -14.19
C LEU A 279 21.33 6.02 -13.55
N LEU A 280 22.62 5.65 -13.43
CA LEU A 280 23.68 6.58 -12.99
C LEU A 280 23.84 7.77 -13.95
N GLY A 281 23.72 7.56 -15.26
CA GLY A 281 23.70 8.63 -16.27
C GLY A 281 22.53 9.59 -16.06
N LEU A 282 21.34 9.05 -15.75
CA LEU A 282 20.12 9.84 -15.55
C LEU A 282 20.12 10.68 -14.25
N LEU A 283 21.03 10.45 -13.31
CA LEU A 283 21.24 11.36 -12.17
C LEU A 283 21.73 12.75 -12.61
N ARG A 284 22.18 12.92 -13.87
CA ARG A 284 22.57 14.20 -14.47
C ARG A 284 21.52 14.77 -15.42
N ASP A 285 20.35 14.16 -15.51
CA ASP A 285 19.26 14.66 -16.36
C ASP A 285 18.88 16.09 -16.00
N GLU A 286 18.43 16.88 -16.96
CA GLU A 286 17.97 18.25 -16.75
C GLU A 286 16.76 18.30 -15.82
N SER A 287 15.87 17.31 -15.89
CA SER A 287 14.66 17.21 -15.07
C SER A 287 14.96 16.70 -13.65
N LEU A 288 14.49 17.46 -12.66
CA LEU A 288 14.52 17.04 -11.25
C LEU A 288 13.80 15.71 -11.03
N LYS A 289 12.63 15.52 -11.68
CA LYS A 289 11.80 14.33 -11.54
C LYS A 289 12.48 13.09 -12.12
N VAL A 290 13.19 13.25 -13.24
CA VAL A 290 13.97 12.15 -13.84
C VAL A 290 15.13 11.75 -12.91
N ARG A 291 15.86 12.73 -12.34
CA ARG A 291 16.93 12.46 -11.36
C ARG A 291 16.40 11.73 -10.11
N GLU A 292 15.26 12.16 -9.62
CA GLU A 292 14.60 11.54 -8.45
C GLU A 292 14.18 10.09 -8.73
N GLU A 293 13.55 9.84 -9.88
CA GLU A 293 13.18 8.49 -10.29
C GLU A 293 14.42 7.61 -10.52
N ALA A 294 15.50 8.18 -11.10
CA ALA A 294 16.75 7.46 -11.31
C ALA A 294 17.40 7.04 -9.98
N ALA A 295 17.41 7.93 -8.96
CA ALA A 295 17.89 7.58 -7.63
C ALA A 295 17.02 6.49 -6.98
N SER A 296 15.70 6.60 -7.09
CA SER A 296 14.74 5.60 -6.60
C SER A 296 14.89 4.26 -7.32
N ALA A 297 15.13 4.29 -8.62
CA ALA A 297 15.38 3.11 -9.44
C ALA A 297 16.69 2.39 -9.06
N LEU A 298 17.77 3.13 -8.80
CA LEU A 298 19.04 2.58 -8.30
C LEU A 298 18.87 1.87 -6.95
N ILE A 299 18.05 2.43 -6.06
CA ILE A 299 17.71 1.80 -4.78
C ILE A 299 16.92 0.50 -5.03
N ARG A 300 15.92 0.56 -5.92
CA ARG A 300 15.04 -0.58 -6.25
C ARG A 300 15.83 -1.78 -6.77
N ILE A 301 16.78 -1.54 -7.68
CA ILE A 301 17.65 -2.61 -8.22
C ILE A 301 18.77 -3.02 -7.26
N LYS A 302 18.87 -2.36 -6.09
CA LYS A 302 19.93 -2.60 -5.09
C LYS A 302 21.33 -2.59 -5.73
N ALA A 303 21.69 -1.53 -6.45
CA ALA A 303 22.92 -1.38 -7.24
C ALA A 303 24.21 -1.41 -6.38
N LYS A 304 24.39 -2.45 -5.54
CA LYS A 304 25.52 -2.60 -4.59
C LYS A 304 26.89 -2.65 -5.29
N ASP A 305 26.98 -3.20 -6.49
CA ASP A 305 28.18 -3.23 -7.33
C ASP A 305 28.64 -1.84 -7.80
N LYS A 306 27.75 -0.85 -7.74
CA LYS A 306 28.04 0.53 -8.15
C LYS A 306 28.40 1.46 -6.98
N ILE A 307 28.35 1.01 -5.73
CA ILE A 307 28.59 1.84 -4.54
C ILE A 307 29.89 2.63 -4.67
N ASN A 308 31.02 1.97 -4.95
CA ASN A 308 32.32 2.66 -5.07
C ASN A 308 32.31 3.72 -6.19
N LYS A 309 31.66 3.44 -7.32
CA LYS A 309 31.52 4.39 -8.43
C LYS A 309 30.70 5.61 -8.00
N ILE A 310 29.60 5.40 -7.29
CA ILE A 310 28.73 6.48 -6.80
C ILE A 310 29.47 7.33 -5.77
N LEU A 311 30.18 6.74 -4.80
CA LEU A 311 30.98 7.46 -3.80
C LEU A 311 32.06 8.34 -4.46
N MET A 312 32.77 7.80 -5.46
CA MET A 312 33.75 8.59 -6.22
C MET A 312 33.10 9.77 -6.97
N MET A 313 31.89 9.59 -7.49
CA MET A 313 31.15 10.65 -8.17
C MET A 313 30.71 11.73 -7.19
N ILE A 314 30.21 11.37 -6.01
CA ILE A 314 29.87 12.33 -4.94
C ILE A 314 31.08 13.18 -4.54
N GLN A 315 32.26 12.58 -4.48
CA GLN A 315 33.49 13.28 -4.11
C GLN A 315 33.95 14.31 -5.14
N LYS A 316 33.70 14.03 -6.43
CA LYS A 316 34.16 14.84 -7.54
C LYS A 316 33.17 15.92 -7.99
N GLU A 317 31.92 15.77 -7.72
CA GLU A 317 30.83 16.60 -8.20
C GLU A 317 30.03 17.22 -7.03
N ASN A 318 29.47 18.39 -7.29
CA ASN A 318 28.62 19.11 -6.34
C ASN A 318 27.22 19.34 -6.95
N GLY A 319 26.32 19.94 -6.17
CA GLY A 319 25.00 20.32 -6.64
C GLY A 319 24.00 19.16 -6.68
N TRP A 320 23.04 19.24 -7.58
CA TRP A 320 21.91 18.31 -7.61
C TRP A 320 22.31 16.87 -7.93
N PHE A 321 23.36 16.68 -8.73
CA PHE A 321 23.86 15.35 -9.02
C PHE A 321 24.35 14.65 -7.74
N ALA A 322 25.24 15.32 -6.97
CA ALA A 322 25.75 14.79 -5.71
C ALA A 322 24.64 14.55 -4.69
N TYR A 323 23.62 15.43 -4.68
CA TYR A 323 22.43 15.26 -3.86
C TYR A 323 21.69 13.93 -4.14
N TYR A 324 21.33 13.66 -5.40
CA TYR A 324 20.62 12.44 -5.76
C TYR A 324 21.47 11.17 -5.68
N ALA A 325 22.76 11.29 -5.97
CA ALA A 325 23.71 10.19 -5.77
C ALA A 325 23.83 9.82 -4.28
N THR A 326 23.85 10.82 -3.40
CA THR A 326 23.88 10.60 -1.94
C THR A 326 22.57 9.96 -1.45
N LYS A 327 21.41 10.41 -1.96
CA LYS A 327 20.12 9.74 -1.68
C LYS A 327 20.15 8.27 -2.08
N ALA A 328 20.67 7.96 -3.26
CA ALA A 328 20.79 6.58 -3.74
C ALA A 328 21.68 5.73 -2.79
N ILE A 329 22.84 6.26 -2.38
CA ILE A 329 23.72 5.56 -1.41
C ILE A 329 23.00 5.26 -0.11
N GLY A 330 22.23 6.21 0.43
CA GLY A 330 21.47 6.01 1.66
C GLY A 330 20.44 4.89 1.61
N GLY A 331 19.99 4.49 0.40
CA GLY A 331 19.05 3.38 0.22
C GLY A 331 19.69 2.07 -0.27
N ILE A 332 20.94 2.11 -0.74
CA ILE A 332 21.65 0.94 -1.29
C ILE A 332 22.65 0.35 -0.29
N CYS A 333 23.34 1.21 0.46
CA CYS A 333 24.44 0.81 1.34
C CYS A 333 23.94 0.52 2.75
N ASP A 334 24.62 -0.45 3.39
CA ASP A 334 24.35 -0.90 4.77
C ASP A 334 25.66 -1.05 5.59
N SER A 335 26.72 -0.32 5.21
CA SER A 335 28.05 -0.51 5.76
C SER A 335 28.61 0.74 6.45
N GLU A 336 29.45 0.50 7.45
CA GLU A 336 30.22 1.55 8.14
C GLU A 336 31.13 2.34 7.18
N THR A 337 31.64 1.69 6.14
CA THR A 337 32.48 2.36 5.12
C THR A 337 31.73 3.48 4.42
N CYS A 338 30.45 3.28 4.05
CA CYS A 338 29.63 4.33 3.45
C CYS A 338 29.35 5.45 4.45
N THR A 339 29.00 5.12 5.68
CA THR A 339 28.72 6.10 6.73
C THR A 339 29.96 6.99 6.97
N ASN A 340 31.13 6.38 7.17
CA ASN A 340 32.37 7.11 7.38
C ASN A 340 32.74 8.00 6.17
N PHE A 341 32.52 7.49 4.95
CA PHE A 341 32.76 8.30 3.75
C PHE A 341 31.86 9.55 3.71
N LEU A 342 30.56 9.38 3.98
CA LEU A 342 29.59 10.48 3.93
C LEU A 342 29.84 11.50 5.05
N VAL A 343 30.12 11.04 6.27
CA VAL A 343 30.48 11.92 7.40
C VAL A 343 31.73 12.76 7.07
N ASN A 344 32.77 12.13 6.51
CA ASN A 344 33.99 12.85 6.12
C ASN A 344 33.78 13.81 4.93
N ALA A 345 32.77 13.56 4.09
CA ALA A 345 32.44 14.44 2.95
C ALA A 345 31.59 15.65 3.38
N TYR A 346 30.99 15.63 4.56
CA TYR A 346 29.99 16.63 4.98
C TYR A 346 30.50 18.07 4.95
N ASP A 347 31.67 18.35 5.51
CA ASP A 347 32.20 19.71 5.60
C ASP A 347 32.48 20.35 4.24
N LYS A 348 32.79 19.53 3.24
CA LYS A 348 33.07 19.96 1.85
C LYS A 348 31.82 20.03 0.99
N ALA A 349 30.70 19.52 1.47
CA ALA A 349 29.45 19.43 0.72
C ALA A 349 28.73 20.78 0.66
N SER A 350 27.97 21.01 -0.43
CA SER A 350 27.02 22.14 -0.55
C SER A 350 25.77 21.91 0.32
N GLY A 351 25.00 22.97 0.60
CA GLY A 351 23.86 22.93 1.54
C GLY A 351 22.89 21.75 1.31
N ASN A 352 22.40 21.57 0.07
CA ASN A 352 21.47 20.45 -0.25
C ASN A 352 22.14 19.07 -0.11
N VAL A 353 23.42 18.97 -0.45
CA VAL A 353 24.17 17.71 -0.29
C VAL A 353 24.40 17.40 1.19
N LYS A 354 24.62 18.41 2.04
CA LYS A 354 24.67 18.23 3.50
C LYS A 354 23.38 17.60 4.04
N ILE A 355 22.23 18.11 3.60
CA ILE A 355 20.92 17.55 3.98
C ILE A 355 20.82 16.08 3.52
N ALA A 356 21.21 15.80 2.27
CA ALA A 356 21.19 14.43 1.74
C ALA A 356 22.13 13.48 2.52
N ILE A 357 23.29 13.96 2.96
CA ILE A 357 24.23 13.18 3.80
C ILE A 357 23.57 12.83 5.14
N ILE A 358 22.99 13.81 5.83
CA ILE A 358 22.27 13.60 7.09
C ILE A 358 21.18 12.52 6.93
N GLN A 359 20.37 12.62 5.87
CA GLN A 359 19.34 11.63 5.57
C GLN A 359 19.93 10.25 5.25
N ALA A 360 20.98 10.21 4.44
CA ALA A 360 21.62 8.97 4.02
C ALA A 360 22.21 8.19 5.20
N VAL A 361 22.94 8.85 6.10
CA VAL A 361 23.53 8.17 7.26
C VAL A 361 22.45 7.63 8.21
N GLY A 362 21.32 8.36 8.35
CA GLY A 362 20.16 7.86 9.10
C GLY A 362 19.51 6.64 8.47
N ASN A 363 19.52 6.54 7.15
CA ASN A 363 18.92 5.42 6.40
C ASN A 363 19.85 4.19 6.34
N ILE A 364 21.18 4.40 6.32
CA ILE A 364 22.19 3.31 6.33
C ILE A 364 22.08 2.50 7.63
N GLY A 365 21.70 3.12 8.74
CA GLY A 365 21.44 2.41 9.99
C GLY A 365 22.68 2.09 10.83
N VAL A 366 23.87 2.54 10.43
CA VAL A 366 25.09 2.44 11.25
C VAL A 366 25.12 3.57 12.25
N ASP A 367 25.45 3.27 13.51
CA ASP A 367 25.45 4.29 14.58
C ASP A 367 26.44 5.42 14.30
N CYS A 368 25.89 6.60 14.09
CA CYS A 368 26.59 7.87 13.97
C CYS A 368 25.89 8.96 14.79
N SER A 369 25.34 8.57 15.94
CA SER A 369 24.54 9.44 16.80
C SER A 369 25.28 10.69 17.25
N ASP A 370 26.60 10.64 17.46
CA ASP A 370 27.42 11.82 17.85
C ASP A 370 27.45 12.84 16.69
N PHE A 371 27.68 12.38 15.47
CA PHE A 371 27.64 13.22 14.28
C PHE A 371 26.29 13.93 14.13
N LEU A 372 25.18 13.17 14.21
CA LEU A 372 23.82 13.73 14.09
C LEU A 372 23.50 14.71 15.24
N SER A 373 23.91 14.39 16.47
CA SER A 373 23.68 15.27 17.62
C SER A 373 24.38 16.63 17.50
N ASN A 374 25.56 16.66 16.89
CA ASN A 374 26.30 17.91 16.65
C ASN A 374 25.58 18.84 15.63
N HIS A 375 24.67 18.31 14.80
CA HIS A 375 23.94 19.07 13.81
C HIS A 375 22.48 19.43 14.22
N LEU A 376 22.08 19.12 15.46
CA LEU A 376 20.77 19.54 15.99
C LEU A 376 20.70 21.05 16.26
N GLY A 377 21.83 21.74 16.36
CA GLY A 377 21.93 23.20 16.51
C GLY A 377 22.44 23.93 15.28
N ASP A 378 22.40 23.32 14.09
CA ASP A 378 22.86 23.94 12.85
C ASP A 378 22.06 25.22 12.54
N GLU A 379 22.67 26.20 11.86
CA GLU A 379 21.99 27.45 11.44
C GLU A 379 20.85 27.16 10.48
N ASN A 380 20.98 26.13 9.64
CA ASN A 380 19.98 25.71 8.66
C ASN A 380 18.91 24.83 9.33
N GLU A 381 17.65 25.28 9.28
CA GLU A 381 16.50 24.57 9.86
C GLU A 381 16.27 23.19 9.23
N ASP A 382 16.53 23.01 7.92
CA ASP A 382 16.39 21.72 7.26
C ASP A 382 17.41 20.72 7.77
N ILE A 383 18.65 21.17 8.06
CA ILE A 383 19.69 20.32 8.65
C ILE A 383 19.28 19.91 10.06
N ARG A 384 18.81 20.84 10.90
CA ARG A 384 18.35 20.53 12.26
C ARG A 384 17.22 19.51 12.25
N ARG A 385 16.21 19.74 11.36
CA ARG A 385 15.06 18.85 11.21
C ARG A 385 15.48 17.43 10.81
N GLU A 386 16.28 17.32 9.75
CA GLU A 386 16.72 16.02 9.23
C GLU A 386 17.71 15.32 10.18
N ALA A 387 18.54 16.05 10.92
CA ALA A 387 19.39 15.49 11.97
C ALA A 387 18.57 14.84 13.07
N LEU A 388 17.51 15.51 13.51
CA LEU A 388 16.59 14.94 14.52
C LEU A 388 15.86 13.70 14.00
N VAL A 389 15.36 13.72 12.76
CA VAL A 389 14.70 12.56 12.11
C VAL A 389 15.68 11.40 12.01
N SER A 390 16.89 11.64 11.53
CA SER A 390 17.91 10.60 11.39
C SER A 390 18.34 10.02 12.72
N LEU A 391 18.51 10.88 13.73
CA LEU A 391 18.83 10.47 15.09
C LEU A 391 17.69 9.61 15.70
N SER A 392 16.42 9.93 15.43
CA SER A 392 15.29 9.14 15.93
C SER A 392 15.25 7.73 15.32
N LYS A 393 15.70 7.56 14.08
CA LYS A 393 15.82 6.24 13.44
C LYS A 393 16.95 5.39 14.04
N LEU A 394 18.07 6.02 14.36
CA LEU A 394 19.27 5.33 14.84
C LEU A 394 19.27 5.11 16.35
N ASN A 395 18.85 6.10 17.12
CA ASN A 395 18.98 6.10 18.57
C ASN A 395 17.86 6.89 19.26
N GLN A 396 16.75 6.22 19.50
CA GLN A 396 15.58 6.81 20.13
C GLN A 396 15.85 7.36 21.52
N ASN A 397 16.80 6.76 22.28
CA ASN A 397 17.15 7.22 23.61
C ASN A 397 17.86 8.59 23.60
N ARG A 398 18.61 8.89 22.54
CA ARG A 398 19.21 10.22 22.34
C ARG A 398 18.24 11.18 21.67
N ALA A 399 17.42 10.71 20.73
CA ALA A 399 16.46 11.54 20.02
C ALA A 399 15.36 12.10 20.93
N THR A 400 14.86 11.31 21.87
CA THR A 400 13.76 11.73 22.76
C THR A 400 14.08 12.99 23.59
N PRO A 401 15.21 13.09 24.33
CA PRO A 401 15.55 14.32 25.04
C PRO A 401 15.84 15.47 24.08
N ALA A 402 16.49 15.23 22.95
CA ALA A 402 16.72 16.24 21.93
C ALA A 402 15.41 16.79 21.34
N ALA A 403 14.44 15.92 21.04
CA ALA A 403 13.13 16.33 20.56
C ALA A 403 12.37 17.17 21.58
N LYS A 404 12.48 16.87 22.90
CA LYS A 404 11.87 17.71 23.94
C LYS A 404 12.50 19.11 23.98
N ASP A 405 13.80 19.22 23.86
CA ASP A 405 14.50 20.50 23.85
C ASP A 405 14.14 21.31 22.59
N ILE A 406 14.20 20.70 21.43
CA ILE A 406 13.86 21.32 20.15
C ILE A 406 12.40 21.79 20.13
N LEU A 407 11.45 20.98 20.60
CA LEU A 407 10.03 21.38 20.67
C LEU A 407 9.79 22.61 21.53
N LEU A 408 10.61 22.81 22.57
CA LEU A 408 10.49 23.96 23.46
C LEU A 408 11.23 25.20 22.95
N ASN A 409 12.34 25.05 22.26
CA ASN A 409 13.33 26.11 22.09
C ASN A 409 13.69 26.43 20.63
N ASP A 410 13.36 25.57 19.64
CA ASP A 410 13.71 25.85 18.25
C ASP A 410 12.90 27.05 17.72
N SER A 411 13.57 27.95 17.01
CA SER A 411 12.94 29.14 16.42
C SER A 411 11.96 28.80 15.29
N ASN A 412 12.23 27.72 14.53
CA ASN A 412 11.43 27.35 13.36
C ASN A 412 10.27 26.41 13.74
N PRO A 413 9.01 26.76 13.43
CA PRO A 413 7.84 25.95 13.77
C PRO A 413 7.80 24.58 13.06
N GLU A 414 8.38 24.45 11.86
CA GLU A 414 8.43 23.15 11.16
C GLU A 414 9.41 22.18 11.85
N VAL A 415 10.49 22.69 12.43
CA VAL A 415 11.42 21.87 13.25
C VAL A 415 10.75 21.45 14.56
N ARG A 416 10.01 22.37 15.21
CA ARG A 416 9.21 22.04 16.41
C ARG A 416 8.11 21.05 16.11
N LEU A 417 7.42 21.18 14.94
CA LEU A 417 6.41 20.22 14.51
C LEU A 417 6.99 18.80 14.38
N LYS A 418 8.15 18.69 13.75
CA LYS A 418 8.83 17.39 13.58
C LYS A 418 9.25 16.80 14.93
N ALA A 419 9.70 17.62 15.86
CA ALA A 419 10.02 17.19 17.22
C ALA A 419 8.78 16.68 17.97
N ALA A 420 7.62 17.35 17.80
CA ALA A 420 6.35 16.89 18.36
C ALA A 420 5.94 15.52 17.77
N GLU A 421 6.05 15.33 16.45
CA GLU A 421 5.75 14.05 15.79
C GLU A 421 6.58 12.91 16.34
N ILE A 422 7.90 13.11 16.49
CA ILE A 422 8.81 12.10 17.05
C ILE A 422 8.45 11.74 18.49
N LEU A 423 8.07 12.73 19.31
CA LEU A 423 7.63 12.48 20.69
C LEU A 423 6.30 11.75 20.78
N ILE A 424 5.36 12.07 19.89
CA ILE A 424 4.05 11.41 19.77
C ILE A 424 4.23 9.94 19.38
N GLU A 425 5.13 9.65 18.46
CA GLU A 425 5.45 8.29 18.03
C GLU A 425 6.17 7.49 19.13
N ALA A 426 7.16 8.10 19.77
CA ALA A 426 7.98 7.47 20.82
C ALA A 426 7.23 7.22 22.13
N LYS A 427 6.19 7.99 22.43
CA LYS A 427 5.38 7.94 23.66
C LYS A 427 6.21 7.78 24.95
N PRO A 428 7.24 8.63 25.21
CA PRO A 428 8.09 8.47 26.37
C PRO A 428 7.31 8.70 27.68
N SER A 429 7.79 8.13 28.79
CA SER A 429 7.15 8.30 30.10
C SER A 429 6.86 9.78 30.42
N GLY A 430 5.63 10.05 30.82
CA GLY A 430 5.16 11.41 31.17
C GLY A 430 4.97 12.36 29.99
N TYR A 431 4.95 11.85 28.73
CA TYR A 431 4.88 12.69 27.54
C TYR A 431 3.55 13.48 27.45
N ARG A 432 2.41 12.92 27.89
CA ARG A 432 1.14 13.63 27.93
C ARG A 432 1.24 14.95 28.69
N ARG A 433 1.75 14.89 29.94
CA ARG A 433 1.93 16.07 30.77
C ARG A 433 2.92 17.07 30.15
N PHE A 434 3.93 16.57 29.44
CA PHE A 434 4.87 17.42 28.71
C PHE A 434 4.18 18.13 27.54
N LEU A 435 3.39 17.43 26.74
CA LEU A 435 2.65 18.00 25.63
C LEU A 435 1.60 19.04 26.08
N GLU A 436 0.85 18.76 27.17
CA GLU A 436 -0.11 19.70 27.76
C GLU A 436 0.55 21.02 28.19
N LYS A 437 1.76 20.96 28.76
CA LYS A 437 2.51 22.15 29.11
C LYS A 437 3.04 22.90 27.89
N THR A 438 3.50 22.17 26.89
CA THR A 438 4.06 22.74 25.66
C THR A 438 2.96 23.41 24.83
N TYR A 439 1.77 22.80 24.72
CA TYR A 439 0.60 23.38 24.06
C TYR A 439 0.29 24.81 24.54
N LYS A 440 0.37 25.05 25.85
CA LYS A 440 0.09 26.36 26.46
C LYS A 440 1.11 27.45 26.08
N ARG A 441 2.31 27.06 25.64
CA ARG A 441 3.42 27.98 25.32
C ARG A 441 3.68 28.08 23.82
N GLU A 442 3.22 27.10 23.05
CA GLU A 442 3.42 27.07 21.61
C GLU A 442 2.68 28.24 20.93
N THR A 443 3.30 28.83 19.94
CA THR A 443 2.79 29.99 19.20
C THR A 443 2.30 29.61 17.80
N SER A 444 2.78 28.51 17.23
CA SER A 444 2.35 28.03 15.91
C SER A 444 1.07 27.23 16.02
N GLU A 445 0.01 27.65 15.32
CA GLU A 445 -1.25 26.92 15.28
C GLU A 445 -1.08 25.49 14.75
N LYS A 446 -0.27 25.29 13.72
CA LYS A 446 0.03 23.97 13.14
C LYS A 446 0.64 23.00 14.16
N VAL A 447 1.56 23.48 14.99
CA VAL A 447 2.17 22.67 16.06
C VAL A 447 1.17 22.41 17.18
N LYS A 448 0.35 23.42 17.56
CA LYS A 448 -0.74 23.26 18.54
C LYS A 448 -1.75 22.21 18.12
N GLU A 449 -2.25 22.28 16.89
CA GLU A 449 -3.20 21.30 16.36
C GLU A 449 -2.66 19.88 16.46
N LYS A 450 -1.38 19.68 16.09
CA LYS A 450 -0.73 18.37 16.18
C LYS A 450 -0.62 17.86 17.62
N ILE A 451 -0.27 18.75 18.55
CA ILE A 451 -0.17 18.41 19.99
C ILE A 451 -1.56 18.10 20.55
N LEU A 452 -2.59 18.90 20.18
CA LEU A 452 -3.94 18.72 20.68
C LEU A 452 -4.54 17.39 20.22
N ASP A 453 -4.42 17.08 18.92
CA ASP A 453 -4.84 15.79 18.35
C ASP A 453 -4.20 14.60 19.08
N ALA A 454 -2.92 14.73 19.44
CA ALA A 454 -2.22 13.69 20.21
C ALA A 454 -2.70 13.57 21.66
N ILE A 455 -3.06 14.68 22.30
CA ILE A 455 -3.60 14.69 23.68
C ILE A 455 -5.00 14.07 23.74
N GLU A 456 -5.85 14.34 22.73
CA GLU A 456 -7.22 13.82 22.64
C GLU A 456 -7.28 12.31 22.38
N LYS A 457 -6.29 11.76 21.73
CA LYS A 457 -6.15 10.30 21.43
C LYS A 457 -5.53 9.48 22.58
N LEU A 458 -5.26 10.10 23.71
CA LEU A 458 -4.70 9.50 24.92
C LEU A 458 -5.72 9.27 26.00
#